data_d9e9134944089d3d57f5498c2f60ed43
#
_entry.id   d9e9134944089d3d57f5498c2f60ed43
#
_cell.length_a   1.000
_cell.length_b   1.000
_cell.length_c   1.000
_cell.angle_alpha   90.00
_cell.angle_beta   90.00
_cell.angle_gamma   90.00
#
_symmetry.space_group_name_H-M   'P 1'
#
loop_
_entity.id
_entity.type
_entity.pdbx_description
1 polymer ?
#
loop_
_entity_poly.entity_id
_entity_poly.type
_entity_poly.pdbx_seq_one_letter_code
_entity_poly.pdbx_strand_id
1 'polypeptide(L)'
;MTRGVLLGGVSQIPMGEGRTFAVGGRHIALFRTHAGEVFATQAECPHLRGPLADGLTGGTTVICPLHERAYDLRTGRGLNGECTQLRVYPVSLDRDGNIWLQVPACDAEKGPG
;
A
#
# COMPACT_ATOMS: atom_id res chain seq x y z
N MET A 1 14.31 -13.16 0.54
CA MET A 1 13.17 -14.06 0.38
C MET A 1 11.86 -13.36 0.74
N THR A 2 10.79 -13.73 0.08
CA THR A 2 9.48 -13.17 0.35
C THR A 2 8.51 -14.28 0.71
N ARG A 3 7.44 -13.90 1.35
CA ARG A 3 6.40 -14.82 1.77
C ARG A 3 5.04 -14.26 1.32
N GLY A 4 4.23 -15.13 0.69
CA GLY A 4 2.89 -14.74 0.28
C GLY A 4 1.91 -14.82 1.44
N VAL A 5 1.13 -13.77 1.61
CA VAL A 5 0.13 -13.69 2.68
C VAL A 5 -1.23 -13.42 2.06
N LEU A 6 -2.20 -14.25 2.39
CA LEU A 6 -3.57 -14.07 1.91
C LEU A 6 -4.28 -13.05 2.79
N LEU A 7 -4.75 -11.98 2.19
CA LEU A 7 -5.45 -10.91 2.93
C LEU A 7 -6.95 -10.96 2.83
N GLY A 8 -7.48 -11.86 2.01
CA GLY A 8 -8.92 -11.96 1.81
C GLY A 8 -9.36 -11.34 0.49
N GLY A 9 -10.66 -11.15 0.34
CA GLY A 9 -11.23 -10.69 -0.92
C GLY A 9 -11.02 -9.22 -1.20
N VAL A 10 -10.84 -8.89 -2.46
CA VAL A 10 -10.63 -7.50 -2.91
C VAL A 10 -11.85 -6.62 -2.64
N SER A 11 -13.02 -7.23 -2.47
CA SER A 11 -14.23 -6.48 -2.18
C SER A 11 -14.21 -5.76 -0.84
N GLN A 12 -13.26 -6.10 0.03
CA GLN A 12 -13.07 -5.36 1.29
C GLN A 12 -12.61 -3.94 1.03
N ILE A 13 -12.06 -3.67 -0.14
CA ILE A 13 -11.55 -2.35 -0.49
C ILE A 13 -12.44 -1.78 -1.59
N PRO A 14 -13.21 -0.72 -1.31
CA PRO A 14 -14.00 -0.08 -2.35
C PRO A 14 -13.10 0.47 -3.45
N MET A 15 -13.61 0.49 -4.69
CA MET A 15 -12.83 1.05 -5.79
C MET A 15 -12.50 2.52 -5.53
N GLY A 16 -11.25 2.88 -5.80
CA GLY A 16 -10.78 4.25 -5.59
C GLY A 16 -10.42 4.56 -4.15
N GLU A 17 -10.37 3.56 -3.27
CA GLU A 17 -10.07 3.76 -1.86
C GLU A 17 -8.94 2.87 -1.40
N GLY A 18 -8.48 3.12 -0.18
CA GLY A 18 -7.46 2.32 0.47
C GLY A 18 -7.92 1.81 1.82
N ARG A 19 -7.25 0.76 2.28
CA ARG A 19 -7.48 0.18 3.61
C ARG A 19 -6.16 -0.27 4.19
N THR A 20 -6.03 -0.18 5.52
CA THR A 20 -4.84 -0.61 6.21
C THR A 20 -5.02 -2.01 6.76
N PHE A 21 -4.03 -2.86 6.54
CA PHE A 21 -4.03 -4.24 7.03
C PHE A 21 -2.84 -4.44 7.96
N ALA A 22 -3.04 -5.18 9.03
CA ALA A 22 -1.96 -5.57 9.91
C ALA A 22 -1.43 -6.94 9.45
N VAL A 23 -0.16 -6.99 9.08
CA VAL A 23 0.46 -8.19 8.56
C VAL A 23 1.79 -8.41 9.26
N GLY A 24 1.88 -9.47 10.06
CA GLY A 24 3.11 -9.82 10.74
C GLY A 24 3.69 -8.72 11.62
N GLY A 25 2.84 -7.99 12.34
CA GLY A 25 3.27 -6.88 13.19
C GLY A 25 3.55 -5.59 12.44
N ARG A 26 3.27 -5.56 11.15
CA ARG A 26 3.51 -4.42 10.29
C ARG A 26 2.17 -3.95 9.71
N HIS A 27 2.01 -2.65 9.58
CA HIS A 27 0.82 -2.09 8.94
C HIS A 27 1.12 -1.79 7.48
N ILE A 28 0.25 -2.26 6.60
CA ILE A 28 0.40 -2.09 5.16
C ILE A 28 -0.89 -1.53 4.59
N ALA A 29 -0.76 -0.50 3.76
CA ALA A 29 -1.91 0.10 3.09
C ALA A 29 -2.10 -0.56 1.74
N LEU A 30 -3.33 -0.96 1.46
CA LEU A 30 -3.70 -1.49 0.15
C LEU A 30 -4.68 -0.54 -0.51
N PHE A 31 -4.48 -0.31 -1.80
CA PHE A 31 -5.29 0.61 -2.59
C PHE A 31 -5.90 -0.14 -3.76
N ARG A 32 -7.16 0.12 -4.02
CA ARG A 32 -7.85 -0.45 -5.17
C ARG A 32 -8.21 0.68 -6.12
N THR A 33 -7.63 0.64 -7.32
CA THR A 33 -7.88 1.71 -8.29
C THR A 33 -9.23 1.51 -8.96
N HIS A 34 -9.71 2.56 -9.64
CA HIS A 34 -10.95 2.45 -10.40
C HIS A 34 -10.82 1.51 -11.59
N ALA A 35 -9.59 1.24 -12.02
CA ALA A 35 -9.34 0.26 -13.07
C ALA A 35 -9.35 -1.18 -12.53
N GLY A 36 -9.50 -1.36 -11.23
CA GLY A 36 -9.54 -2.68 -10.61
C GLY A 36 -8.18 -3.22 -10.21
N GLU A 37 -7.13 -2.43 -10.32
CA GLU A 37 -5.81 -2.82 -9.88
C GLU A 37 -5.65 -2.64 -8.38
N VAL A 38 -4.77 -3.43 -7.77
CA VAL A 38 -4.49 -3.35 -6.35
C VAL A 38 -3.01 -3.09 -6.15
N PHE A 39 -2.69 -2.16 -5.27
CA PHE A 39 -1.31 -1.82 -4.92
C PHE A 39 -1.15 -1.82 -3.41
N ALA A 40 0.05 -2.16 -2.94
CA ALA A 40 0.35 -2.21 -1.52
C ALA A 40 1.57 -1.34 -1.21
N THR A 41 1.45 -0.53 -0.16
CA THR A 41 2.52 0.36 0.28
C THR A 41 2.64 0.31 1.80
N GLN A 42 3.67 0.97 2.33
CA GLN A 42 3.70 1.21 3.75
C GLN A 42 2.45 2.00 4.16
N ALA A 43 2.01 1.82 5.40
CA ALA A 43 0.74 2.39 5.83
C ALA A 43 0.82 3.89 6.11
N GLU A 44 1.99 4.39 6.47
CA GLU A 44 2.16 5.76 6.89
C GLU A 44 2.99 6.55 5.91
N CYS A 45 2.63 7.83 5.75
CA CYS A 45 3.42 8.74 4.94
C CYS A 45 4.82 8.86 5.57
N PRO A 46 5.90 8.71 4.77
CA PRO A 46 7.25 8.73 5.34
C PRO A 46 7.65 10.05 5.97
N HIS A 47 6.95 11.12 5.60
CA HIS A 47 7.29 12.44 6.11
C HIS A 47 6.65 12.71 7.48
N LEU A 48 5.34 12.52 7.61
CA LEU A 48 4.62 12.87 8.83
C LEU A 48 3.74 11.74 9.39
N ARG A 49 3.92 10.54 8.87
CA ARG A 49 3.17 9.37 9.35
C ARG A 49 1.66 9.49 9.19
N GLY A 50 1.22 10.28 8.23
CA GLY A 50 -0.20 10.34 7.94
C GLY A 50 -0.70 9.01 7.39
N PRO A 51 -1.94 8.60 7.71
CA PRO A 51 -2.46 7.32 7.22
C PRO A 51 -2.74 7.39 5.73
N LEU A 52 -1.88 6.77 4.93
CA LEU A 52 -1.99 6.82 3.47
C LEU A 52 -3.30 6.25 2.95
N ALA A 53 -3.87 5.25 3.64
CA ALA A 53 -5.12 4.65 3.21
C ALA A 53 -6.29 5.65 3.22
N ASP A 54 -6.18 6.72 4.00
CA ASP A 54 -7.19 7.77 4.05
C ASP A 54 -6.93 8.87 3.03
N GLY A 55 -5.86 8.77 2.27
CA GLY A 55 -5.53 9.76 1.26
C GLY A 55 -6.41 9.64 0.02
N LEU A 56 -6.33 10.65 -0.82
CA LEU A 56 -7.04 10.65 -2.08
C LEU A 56 -6.28 9.83 -3.11
N THR A 57 -6.99 8.96 -3.81
CA THR A 57 -6.38 8.18 -4.89
C THR A 57 -6.95 8.63 -6.23
N GLY A 58 -6.08 8.68 -7.24
CA GLY A 58 -6.49 8.97 -8.59
C GLY A 58 -5.58 8.21 -9.54
N GLY A 59 -6.14 7.35 -10.39
CA GLY A 59 -5.32 6.48 -11.23
C GLY A 59 -4.41 5.64 -10.38
N THR A 60 -3.10 5.78 -10.56
CA THR A 60 -2.09 5.05 -9.78
C THR A 60 -1.35 5.96 -8.80
N THR A 61 -1.97 7.05 -8.41
CA THR A 61 -1.36 8.04 -7.51
C THR A 61 -2.14 8.11 -6.20
N VAL A 62 -1.43 8.25 -5.08
CA VAL A 62 -2.05 8.53 -3.78
C VAL A 62 -1.55 9.87 -3.27
N ILE A 63 -2.44 10.65 -2.69
CA ILE A 63 -2.10 11.95 -2.10
C ILE A 63 -2.27 11.83 -0.59
N CYS A 64 -1.18 12.09 0.14
CA CYS A 64 -1.19 12.02 1.60
C CYS A 64 -2.17 13.04 2.16
N PRO A 65 -3.02 12.66 3.13
CA PRO A 65 -4.04 13.58 3.63
C PRO A 65 -3.49 14.76 4.46
N LEU A 66 -2.27 14.67 4.95
CA LEU A 66 -1.74 15.72 5.81
C LEU A 66 -1.07 16.87 5.07
N HIS A 67 -0.32 16.57 4.01
CA HIS A 67 0.46 17.60 3.31
C HIS A 67 0.33 17.54 1.81
N GLU A 68 -0.66 16.85 1.33
CA GLU A 68 -0.93 16.77 -0.11
C GLU A 68 0.26 16.27 -0.92
N ARG A 69 1.17 15.53 -0.29
CA ARG A 69 2.29 14.93 -1.00
C ARG A 69 1.78 13.75 -1.81
N ALA A 70 2.20 13.69 -3.06
CA ALA A 70 1.73 12.66 -3.98
C ALA A 70 2.79 11.61 -4.22
N TYR A 71 2.36 10.36 -4.35
CA TYR A 71 3.25 9.23 -4.60
C TYR A 71 2.65 8.31 -5.65
N ASP A 72 3.52 7.71 -6.45
CA ASP A 72 3.11 6.72 -7.43
C ASP A 72 2.94 5.38 -6.70
N LEU A 73 1.74 4.82 -6.78
CA LEU A 73 1.45 3.54 -6.11
C LEU A 73 2.22 2.37 -6.70
N ARG A 74 2.61 2.45 -7.97
CA ARG A 74 3.32 1.35 -8.63
C ARG A 74 4.77 1.24 -8.18
N THR A 75 5.41 2.36 -7.92
CA THR A 75 6.84 2.39 -7.61
C THR A 75 7.15 2.95 -6.24
N GLY A 76 6.22 3.68 -5.64
CA GLY A 76 6.45 4.39 -4.39
C GLY A 76 7.15 5.71 -4.59
N ARG A 77 7.42 6.09 -5.83
CA ARG A 77 8.17 7.30 -6.12
C ARG A 77 7.39 8.55 -5.75
N GLY A 78 8.06 9.49 -5.07
CA GLY A 78 7.46 10.78 -4.78
C GLY A 78 7.29 11.60 -6.04
N LEU A 79 6.16 12.30 -6.12
CA LEU A 79 5.82 13.15 -7.26
C LEU A 79 5.88 14.62 -6.83
N ASN A 80 5.76 15.52 -7.79
CA ASN A 80 5.75 16.96 -7.52
C ASN A 80 6.99 17.46 -6.77
N GLY A 81 8.15 16.88 -7.09
CA GLY A 81 9.40 17.29 -6.46
C GLY A 81 9.65 16.67 -5.10
N GLU A 82 8.79 15.76 -4.66
CA GLU A 82 8.96 15.08 -3.39
C GLU A 82 10.17 14.15 -3.45
N CYS A 83 11.06 14.27 -2.47
CA CYS A 83 12.28 13.45 -2.44
C CYS A 83 12.11 12.15 -1.69
N THR A 84 11.08 12.03 -0.86
CA THR A 84 10.85 10.79 -0.13
C THR A 84 10.19 9.76 -1.04
N GLN A 85 10.30 8.50 -0.67
CA GLN A 85 9.75 7.40 -1.44
C GLN A 85 9.02 6.44 -0.52
N LEU A 86 7.88 5.95 -0.96
CA LEU A 86 7.13 4.93 -0.24
C LEU A 86 7.75 3.57 -0.46
N ARG A 87 7.72 2.74 0.58
CA ARG A 87 8.01 1.33 0.40
C ARG A 87 6.78 0.70 -0.23
N VAL A 88 6.96 -0.01 -1.33
CA VAL A 88 5.88 -0.72 -1.99
C VAL A 88 6.12 -2.22 -1.89
N TYR A 89 5.04 -2.99 -1.92
CA TYR A 89 5.09 -4.44 -1.81
C TYR A 89 4.40 -5.07 -3.01
N PRO A 90 4.94 -6.14 -3.56
CA PRO A 90 4.26 -6.85 -4.64
C PRO A 90 2.94 -7.42 -4.12
N VAL A 91 1.90 -7.27 -4.91
CA VAL A 91 0.57 -7.77 -4.55
C VAL A 91 -0.10 -8.27 -5.83
N SER A 92 -0.89 -9.31 -5.69
CA SER A 92 -1.61 -9.89 -6.83
C SER A 92 -2.99 -10.32 -6.41
N LEU A 93 -3.86 -10.53 -7.41
CA LEU A 93 -5.19 -11.06 -7.21
C LEU A 93 -5.25 -12.44 -7.86
N ASP A 94 -5.90 -13.38 -7.19
CA ASP A 94 -6.13 -14.68 -7.79
C ASP A 94 -7.47 -14.69 -8.55
N ARG A 95 -7.85 -15.86 -9.06
CA ARG A 95 -9.08 -15.97 -9.86
C ARG A 95 -10.34 -15.63 -9.08
N ASP A 96 -10.30 -15.86 -7.78
CA ASP A 96 -11.45 -15.62 -6.93
C ASP A 96 -11.49 -14.20 -6.38
N GLY A 97 -10.55 -13.36 -6.79
CA GLY A 97 -10.48 -11.99 -6.31
C GLY A 97 -9.85 -11.88 -4.94
N ASN A 98 -9.09 -12.87 -4.51
CA ASN A 98 -8.39 -12.80 -3.24
C ASN A 98 -7.05 -12.10 -3.41
N ILE A 99 -6.68 -11.31 -2.39
CA ILE A 99 -5.47 -10.51 -2.41
C ILE A 99 -4.33 -11.30 -1.79
N TRP A 100 -3.24 -11.46 -2.55
CA TRP A 100 -2.02 -12.09 -2.08
C TRP A 100 -0.92 -11.06 -2.01
N LEU A 101 -0.42 -10.84 -0.80
CA LEU A 101 0.64 -9.85 -0.54
C LEU A 101 1.97 -10.57 -0.36
N GLN A 102 3.02 -10.05 -0.99
CA GLN A 102 4.37 -10.57 -0.82
C GLN A 102 5.10 -9.67 0.17
N VAL A 103 5.50 -10.23 1.31
CA VAL A 103 6.26 -9.48 2.30
C VAL A 103 7.63 -10.12 2.47
N PRO A 104 8.68 -9.30 2.63
CA PRO A 104 10.02 -9.85 2.91
C PRO A 104 10.01 -10.54 4.27
N ALA A 105 10.44 -11.78 4.31
CA ALA A 105 10.44 -12.55 5.54
C ALA A 105 11.34 -11.91 6.61
N CYS A 106 12.48 -11.38 6.17
CA CYS A 106 13.41 -10.78 7.12
C CYS A 106 12.87 -9.49 7.73
N ASP A 107 12.05 -8.75 6.98
CA ASP A 107 11.42 -7.55 7.53
C ASP A 107 10.44 -7.89 8.64
N ALA A 108 9.70 -8.97 8.46
CA ALA A 108 8.76 -9.41 9.46
C ALA A 108 9.44 -9.85 10.74
N GLU A 109 10.62 -10.42 10.62
CA GLU A 109 11.37 -10.92 11.77
C GLU A 109 12.09 -9.83 12.53
N LYS A 110 12.56 -8.82 11.83
CA LYS A 110 13.31 -7.75 12.47
C LYS A 110 12.47 -6.87 13.35
N GLY A 111 11.18 -6.83 13.08
CA GLY A 111 10.35 -5.87 13.77
C GLY A 111 10.80 -4.45 13.45
N PRO A 112 10.65 -3.53 14.37
CA PRO A 112 10.98 -2.12 14.12
C PRO A 112 12.46 -1.82 14.20
N GLY A 113 13.29 -2.83 14.36
CA GLY A 113 14.72 -2.65 14.54
C GLY A 113 15.40 -1.87 13.46
#